data_7d23ca0e1573b4eb51b3658a8f2606b0
#
_entry.id   7d23ca0e1573b4eb51b3658a8f2606b0
#
_cell.length_a   1.000
_cell.length_b   1.000
_cell.length_c   1.000
_cell.angle_alpha   90.00
_cell.angle_beta   90.00
_cell.angle_gamma   90.00
#
_symmetry.space_group_name_H-M   'P 1'
#
loop_
_entity.id
_entity.type
_entity.pdbx_description
1 polymer ?
#
loop_
_entity_poly.entity_id
_entity_poly.type
_entity_poly.pdbx_seq_one_letter_code
_entity_poly.pdbx_strand_id
1 'polypeptide(L)'
;MWTRADGAPEGFRPVDPPRWVWVDLRAALRKDAFTFTDDNPAGLQYRYEAKGLLRAWMPSVDGAALALVTYQLLTADLAWRTTVTAFVPAHTVRFRSRTGRESR
;
A
#
# COMPACT_ATOMS: atom_id res chain seq x y z
N MET A 1 -5.68 -10.98 14.28
CA MET A 1 -6.01 -11.67 13.10
C MET A 1 -7.50 -11.77 12.90
N TRP A 2 -7.91 -11.74 11.69
CA TRP A 2 -9.32 -11.80 11.34
C TRP A 2 -9.78 -13.23 11.43
N THR A 3 -10.92 -13.44 11.95
CA THR A 3 -11.36 -14.79 12.03
C THR A 3 -12.45 -15.10 11.05
N ARG A 4 -13.27 -14.12 10.65
CA ARG A 4 -14.29 -14.40 9.69
C ARG A 4 -15.14 -13.17 9.53
N ALA A 5 -16.13 -13.26 8.66
CA ALA A 5 -16.90 -12.11 8.27
C ALA A 5 -17.48 -11.38 9.46
N ASP A 6 -18.08 -12.14 10.37
CA ASP A 6 -18.65 -11.51 11.53
C ASP A 6 -17.60 -11.24 12.58
N GLY A 7 -16.34 -11.58 12.29
CA GLY A 7 -15.26 -11.35 13.20
C GLY A 7 -14.40 -10.19 12.83
N ALA A 8 -14.75 -9.45 11.78
CA ALA A 8 -13.98 -8.28 11.43
C ALA A 8 -14.04 -7.28 12.58
N PRO A 9 -12.92 -6.64 12.90
CA PRO A 9 -12.90 -5.66 13.96
C PRO A 9 -13.83 -4.51 13.67
N GLU A 10 -14.27 -3.87 14.72
CA GLU A 10 -15.06 -2.67 14.60
C GLU A 10 -14.25 -1.60 13.88
N GLY A 11 -14.88 -0.91 12.96
CA GLY A 11 -14.17 0.11 12.18
C GLY A 11 -13.63 -0.39 10.86
N PHE A 12 -13.62 -1.71 10.65
CA PHE A 12 -13.20 -2.26 9.38
C PHE A 12 -14.24 -1.92 8.32
N ARG A 13 -13.81 -1.26 7.26
CA ARG A 13 -14.71 -0.82 6.20
C ARG A 13 -14.22 -1.37 4.87
N PRO A 14 -14.78 -2.47 4.40
CA PRO A 14 -14.40 -2.98 3.09
C PRO A 14 -14.78 -1.98 1.99
N VAL A 15 -13.94 -1.93 0.98
CA VAL A 15 -14.20 -1.14 -0.22
C VAL A 15 -14.57 -2.13 -1.32
N ASP A 16 -15.85 -2.14 -1.68
CA ASP A 16 -16.37 -3.13 -2.62
C ASP A 16 -17.22 -2.42 -3.68
N PRO A 17 -16.80 -2.47 -4.95
CA PRO A 17 -15.59 -3.15 -5.42
C PRO A 17 -14.32 -2.41 -5.03
N PRO A 18 -13.18 -3.11 -5.00
CA PRO A 18 -11.91 -2.43 -4.74
C PRO A 18 -11.67 -1.30 -5.74
N ARG A 19 -11.00 -0.27 -5.29
CA ARG A 19 -10.79 0.93 -6.10
C ARG A 19 -9.34 1.10 -6.45
N TRP A 20 -9.08 1.57 -7.67
CA TRP A 20 -7.73 1.84 -8.11
C TRP A 20 -7.17 3.05 -7.40
N VAL A 21 -5.94 2.91 -6.93
CA VAL A 21 -5.25 3.97 -6.20
C VAL A 21 -3.79 4.01 -6.63
N TRP A 22 -3.14 5.11 -6.26
CA TRP A 22 -1.68 5.22 -6.28
C TRP A 22 -1.21 5.10 -4.85
N VAL A 23 -0.15 4.33 -4.63
CA VAL A 23 0.46 4.17 -3.32
C VAL A 23 1.85 4.78 -3.37
N ASP A 24 2.09 5.78 -2.53
CA ASP A 24 3.39 6.40 -2.42
C ASP A 24 4.29 5.48 -1.60
N LEU A 25 5.10 4.68 -2.28
CA LEU A 25 5.91 3.67 -1.61
C LEU A 25 6.97 4.29 -0.72
N ARG A 26 7.49 5.45 -1.11
CA ARG A 26 8.50 6.10 -0.28
C ARG A 26 7.92 6.44 1.10
N ALA A 27 6.69 6.89 1.14
CA ALA A 27 6.05 7.22 2.40
C ALA A 27 5.54 5.97 3.12
N ALA A 28 5.09 4.97 2.37
CA ALA A 28 4.52 3.76 2.95
C ALA A 28 5.59 2.83 3.50
N LEU A 29 6.74 2.77 2.83
CA LEU A 29 7.83 1.86 3.20
C LEU A 29 8.99 2.68 3.73
N ARG A 30 8.80 3.25 4.91
CA ARG A 30 9.83 4.11 5.49
C ARG A 30 11.09 3.31 5.75
N LYS A 31 12.19 3.88 5.28
CA LYS A 31 13.48 3.25 5.44
C LYS A 31 13.93 3.37 6.89
N ASP A 32 14.43 2.28 7.41
CA ASP A 32 15.08 2.27 8.71
C ASP A 32 16.41 3.02 8.61
N ALA A 33 16.88 3.53 9.74
CA ALA A 33 18.20 4.13 9.79
C ALA A 33 19.31 3.10 9.58
N PHE A 34 19.03 1.84 9.88
CA PHE A 34 20.00 0.78 9.72
C PHE A 34 20.03 0.29 8.28
N THR A 35 21.23 0.26 7.69
CA THR A 35 21.39 -0.24 6.32
C THR A 35 22.47 -1.29 6.31
N PHE A 36 22.27 -2.29 5.46
CA PHE A 36 23.24 -3.39 5.36
C PHE A 36 24.34 -3.09 4.37
N THR A 37 23.99 -2.47 3.25
CA THR A 37 24.91 -2.31 2.14
C THR A 37 24.67 -0.98 1.47
N ASP A 38 25.52 -0.70 0.51
CA ASP A 38 25.31 0.40 -0.41
C ASP A 38 24.14 0.08 -1.33
N ASP A 39 23.89 0.94 -2.30
CA ASP A 39 22.81 0.73 -3.25
C ASP A 39 22.94 -0.64 -3.89
N ASN A 40 21.80 -1.27 -4.09
CA ASN A 40 21.74 -2.61 -4.63
C ASN A 40 20.68 -2.64 -5.75
N PRO A 41 21.09 -2.73 -7.02
CA PRO A 41 20.12 -2.76 -8.11
C PRO A 41 19.18 -3.95 -8.06
N ALA A 42 19.56 -5.03 -7.40
CA ALA A 42 18.69 -6.19 -7.22
C ALA A 42 17.74 -6.02 -6.04
N GLY A 43 17.82 -4.90 -5.31
CA GLY A 43 16.95 -4.65 -4.19
C GLY A 43 15.60 -4.09 -4.63
N LEU A 44 14.66 -4.11 -3.72
CA LEU A 44 13.32 -3.62 -4.01
C LEU A 44 13.33 -2.10 -4.17
N GLN A 45 12.66 -1.64 -5.23
CA GLN A 45 12.53 -0.21 -5.49
C GLN A 45 11.33 0.33 -4.72
N TYR A 46 11.54 1.40 -3.98
CA TYR A 46 10.45 2.02 -3.21
C TYR A 46 10.31 3.52 -3.45
N ARG A 47 11.02 4.06 -4.44
CA ARG A 47 11.04 5.49 -4.67
C ARG A 47 10.03 5.93 -5.73
N TYR A 48 8.93 5.24 -5.83
CA TYR A 48 7.93 5.57 -6.83
C TYR A 48 6.55 5.31 -6.29
N GLU A 49 5.55 5.78 -7.04
CA GLU A 49 4.16 5.48 -6.72
C GLU A 49 3.77 4.22 -7.47
N ALA A 50 3.19 3.29 -6.75
CA ALA A 50 2.74 2.03 -7.34
C ALA A 50 1.24 2.07 -7.57
N LYS A 51 0.80 1.45 -8.66
CA LYS A 51 -0.62 1.21 -8.85
C LYS A 51 -1.07 0.17 -7.86
N GLY A 52 -2.22 0.41 -7.23
CA GLY A 52 -2.73 -0.52 -6.26
C GLY A 52 -4.23 -0.60 -6.28
N LEU A 53 -4.73 -1.55 -5.51
CA LEU A 53 -6.16 -1.71 -5.28
C LEU A 53 -6.42 -1.48 -3.80
N LEU A 54 -7.27 -0.51 -3.53
CA LEU A 54 -7.71 -0.24 -2.16
C LEU A 54 -8.83 -1.21 -1.83
N ARG A 55 -8.63 -2.00 -0.78
CA ARG A 55 -9.56 -3.06 -0.42
C ARG A 55 -10.37 -2.76 0.81
N ALA A 56 -9.84 -1.95 1.72
CA ALA A 56 -10.55 -1.66 2.96
C ALA A 56 -9.89 -0.52 3.70
N TRP A 57 -10.62 0.04 4.64
CA TRP A 57 -10.10 1.01 5.59
C TRP A 57 -10.19 0.43 6.98
N MET A 58 -9.26 0.81 7.83
CA MET A 58 -9.23 0.33 9.21
C MET A 58 -8.56 1.38 10.08
N PRO A 59 -9.11 1.69 11.24
CA PRO A 59 -8.41 2.61 12.15
C PRO A 59 -7.28 1.88 12.88
N SER A 60 -6.22 2.60 13.19
CA SER A 60 -5.22 2.11 14.10
C SER A 60 -5.70 2.28 15.53
N VAL A 61 -4.91 1.78 16.48
CA VAL A 61 -5.29 1.83 17.89
C VAL A 61 -5.45 3.28 18.37
N ASP A 62 -4.73 4.21 17.78
CA ASP A 62 -4.83 5.62 18.16
C ASP A 62 -5.74 6.41 17.22
N GLY A 63 -6.51 5.72 16.37
CA GLY A 63 -7.51 6.36 15.55
C GLY A 63 -7.04 6.83 14.18
N ALA A 64 -5.79 6.64 13.84
CA ALA A 64 -5.32 7.02 12.51
C ALA A 64 -5.90 6.08 11.47
N ALA A 65 -6.18 6.61 10.29
CA ALA A 65 -6.76 5.80 9.22
C ALA A 65 -5.66 5.01 8.51
N LEU A 66 -5.92 3.72 8.32
CA LEU A 66 -5.04 2.82 7.57
C LEU A 66 -5.80 2.28 6.38
N ALA A 67 -5.11 2.14 5.26
CA ALA A 67 -5.68 1.60 4.03
C ALA A 67 -5.10 0.23 3.76
N LEU A 68 -5.96 -0.75 3.52
CA LEU A 68 -5.53 -2.07 3.10
C LEU A 68 -5.42 -2.06 1.59
N VAL A 69 -4.22 -2.20 1.08
CA VAL A 69 -3.98 -2.09 -0.35
C VAL A 69 -3.18 -3.28 -0.86
N THR A 70 -3.44 -3.63 -2.11
CA THR A 70 -2.66 -4.63 -2.84
C THR A 70 -1.89 -3.91 -3.93
N TYR A 71 -0.58 -4.10 -3.98
CA TYR A 71 0.27 -3.46 -4.97
C TYR A 71 1.46 -4.35 -5.27
N GLN A 72 2.21 -3.99 -6.32
CA GLN A 72 3.40 -4.73 -6.70
C GLN A 72 4.65 -3.96 -6.33
N LEU A 73 5.64 -4.71 -5.85
CA LEU A 73 6.98 -4.19 -5.65
C LEU A 73 7.89 -4.83 -6.68
N LEU A 74 8.78 -4.02 -7.25
CA LEU A 74 9.73 -4.48 -8.25
C LEU A 74 11.14 -4.21 -7.75
N THR A 75 12.08 -5.04 -8.18
CA THR A 75 13.49 -4.72 -7.95
C THR A 75 13.88 -3.55 -8.87
N ALA A 76 14.90 -2.81 -8.46
CA ALA A 76 15.33 -1.66 -9.25
C ALA A 76 15.77 -2.04 -10.65
N ASP A 77 16.32 -3.24 -10.81
CA ASP A 77 16.73 -3.74 -12.12
C ASP A 77 15.58 -4.36 -12.90
N LEU A 78 14.37 -4.36 -12.34
CA LEU A 78 13.15 -4.89 -12.95
C LEU A 78 13.19 -6.40 -13.21
N ALA A 79 14.14 -7.10 -12.61
CA ALA A 79 14.28 -8.53 -12.84
C ALA A 79 13.29 -9.36 -12.02
N TRP A 80 12.73 -8.80 -10.98
CA TRP A 80 11.86 -9.55 -10.08
C TRP A 80 10.77 -8.65 -9.53
N ARG A 81 9.61 -9.23 -9.29
CA ARG A 81 8.49 -8.50 -8.71
C ARG A 81 7.72 -9.40 -7.78
N THR A 82 7.00 -8.78 -6.86
CA THR A 82 6.13 -9.51 -5.94
C THR A 82 4.88 -8.68 -5.67
N THR A 83 3.81 -9.37 -5.34
CA THR A 83 2.55 -8.73 -4.96
C THR A 83 2.45 -8.69 -3.45
N VAL A 84 2.06 -7.55 -2.94
CA VAL A 84 1.96 -7.30 -1.50
C VAL A 84 0.56 -6.84 -1.18
N THR A 85 -0.01 -7.36 -0.10
CA THR A 85 -1.24 -6.81 0.46
C THR A 85 -0.93 -6.44 1.90
N ALA A 86 -1.10 -5.16 2.21
CA ALA A 86 -0.68 -4.65 3.52
C ALA A 86 -1.46 -3.41 3.87
N PHE A 87 -1.48 -3.10 5.16
CA PHE A 87 -2.01 -1.82 5.63
C PHE A 87 -0.93 -0.76 5.51
N VAL A 88 -1.32 0.38 4.97
CA VAL A 88 -0.44 1.54 4.86
C VAL A 88 -1.18 2.76 5.40
N PRO A 89 -0.45 3.79 5.85
CA PRO A 89 -1.12 5.01 6.30
C PRO A 89 -1.97 5.62 5.19
N ALA A 90 -3.14 6.13 5.54
CA ALA A 90 -4.07 6.64 4.55
C ALA A 90 -3.48 7.75 3.70
N HIS A 91 -2.60 8.57 4.28
CA HIS A 91 -2.03 9.70 3.55
C HIS A 91 -1.08 9.26 2.41
N THR A 92 -0.70 7.98 2.38
CA THR A 92 0.18 7.48 1.32
C THR A 92 -0.61 7.03 0.10
N VAL A 93 -1.93 7.11 0.14
CA VAL A 93 -2.81 6.58 -0.90
C VAL A 93 -3.58 7.73 -1.51
N ARG A 94 -3.67 7.77 -2.85
CA ARG A 94 -4.58 8.69 -3.50
C ARG A 94 -5.32 7.97 -4.62
N PHE A 95 -6.56 8.36 -4.82
CA PHE A 95 -7.41 7.68 -5.77
C PHE A 95 -7.00 8.01 -7.20
N ARG A 96 -7.16 7.02 -8.06
CA ARG A 96 -7.02 7.19 -9.51
C ARG A 96 -8.38 7.49 -10.09
N SER A 97 -8.41 8.32 -11.13
CA SER A 97 -9.67 8.66 -11.72
C SER A 97 -10.20 7.48 -12.54
N ARG A 98 -11.51 7.46 -12.73
CA ARG A 98 -12.15 6.42 -13.51
C ARG A 98 -11.70 6.40 -14.94
N THR A 99 -11.36 7.55 -15.49
CA THR A 99 -10.95 7.64 -16.87
C THR A 99 -9.48 7.31 -17.05
N GLY A 100 -8.81 6.91 -16.01
CA GLY A 100 -7.39 6.61 -16.08
C GLY A 100 -6.51 7.81 -15.80
N ARG A 101 -7.09 8.98 -15.66
CA ARG A 101 -6.33 10.16 -15.28
C ARG A 101 -6.29 10.27 -13.78
N GLU A 102 -5.23 10.87 -13.30
CA GLU A 102 -5.07 10.98 -11.87
C GLU A 102 -6.04 11.97 -11.28
N SER A 103 -6.52 11.65 -10.08
CA SER A 103 -7.28 12.60 -9.29
C SER A 103 -6.38 13.68 -8.75
N ARG A 104 -6.96 14.85 -8.57
CA ARG A 104 -6.24 15.96 -7.99
C ARG A 104 -6.85 16.39 -6.69
#